data_44ebed0bbe2802d34fb6d4ddcb62d45f
#
_entry.id   44ebed0bbe2802d34fb6d4ddcb62d45f
#
_cell.length_a   1.000
_cell.length_b   1.000
_cell.length_c   1.000
_cell.angle_alpha   90.00
_cell.angle_beta   90.00
_cell.angle_gamma   90.00
#
_symmetry.space_group_name_H-M   'P 1'
#
loop_
_entity.id
_entity.type
_entity.pdbx_description
1 polymer ?
#
loop_
_entity_poly.entity_id
_entity_poly.type
_entity_poly.pdbx_seq_one_letter_code
_entity_poly.pdbx_strand_id
1 'polypeptide(L)'
;MKVVLLAHTPTPEQTVAAAARLCYSDTDVEALRESISQEKAEQFVEMLAGFGHESPVEHVTFTFGIEGVSRSFLAQVTRHRIASFSVQSQRYVRQDHFVFVTPPAIAADPELLKAYE
;
A
#
# COMPACT_ATOMS: atom_id res chain seq x y z
N MET A 1 -13.98 -7.94 3.44
CA MET A 1 -12.86 -7.20 2.79
C MET A 1 -11.81 -8.18 2.34
N LYS A 2 -11.33 -8.04 1.12
CA LYS A 2 -10.21 -8.81 0.57
C LYS A 2 -9.17 -7.83 0.01
N VAL A 3 -7.90 -8.12 0.27
CA VAL A 3 -6.76 -7.32 -0.22
C VAL A 3 -5.79 -8.27 -0.93
N VAL A 4 -5.40 -7.91 -2.14
CA VAL A 4 -4.49 -8.69 -2.98
C VAL A 4 -3.35 -7.77 -3.44
N LEU A 5 -2.11 -8.21 -3.23
CA LEU A 5 -0.95 -7.54 -3.82
C LEU A 5 -0.89 -7.90 -5.32
N LEU A 6 -1.01 -6.89 -6.16
CA LEU A 6 -1.02 -7.04 -7.63
C LEU A 6 0.39 -6.89 -8.22
N ALA A 7 1.16 -5.95 -7.69
CA ALA A 7 2.53 -5.67 -8.13
C ALA A 7 3.30 -4.93 -7.04
N HIS A 8 4.60 -5.03 -7.07
CA HIS A 8 5.50 -4.24 -6.24
C HIS A 8 6.84 -4.04 -6.93
N THR A 9 7.62 -3.06 -6.46
CA THR A 9 9.02 -2.89 -6.88
C THR A 9 9.81 -4.14 -6.54
N PRO A 10 10.54 -4.74 -7.50
CA PRO A 10 11.44 -5.87 -7.20
C PRO A 10 12.48 -5.49 -6.14
N THR A 11 12.79 -6.44 -5.25
CA THR A 11 13.79 -6.25 -4.18
C THR A 11 13.68 -4.88 -3.48
N PRO A 12 12.56 -4.59 -2.80
CA PRO A 12 12.26 -3.24 -2.33
C PRO A 12 13.29 -2.73 -1.31
N GLU A 13 13.75 -3.55 -0.38
CA GLU A 13 14.76 -3.17 0.61
C GLU A 13 16.09 -2.79 -0.05
N GLN A 14 16.53 -3.57 -1.05
CA GLN A 14 17.75 -3.27 -1.79
C GLN A 14 17.62 -1.98 -2.60
N THR A 15 16.43 -1.71 -3.15
CA THR A 15 16.15 -0.47 -3.89
C THR A 15 16.23 0.75 -2.97
N VAL A 16 15.60 0.69 -1.80
CA VAL A 16 15.68 1.76 -0.78
C VAL A 16 17.11 1.98 -0.30
N ALA A 17 17.82 0.89 0.01
CA ALA A 17 19.18 0.97 0.49
C ALA A 17 20.13 1.55 -0.56
N ALA A 18 19.99 1.18 -1.83
CA ALA A 18 20.78 1.73 -2.92
C ALA A 18 20.50 3.23 -3.10
N ALA A 19 19.22 3.62 -3.17
CA ALA A 19 18.83 5.01 -3.32
C ALA A 19 19.39 5.90 -2.20
N ALA A 20 19.25 5.46 -0.94
CA ALA A 20 19.75 6.22 0.20
C ALA A 20 21.29 6.30 0.23
N ARG A 21 21.99 5.21 -0.09
CA ARG A 21 23.46 5.17 -0.10
C ARG A 21 24.08 6.02 -1.19
N LEU A 22 23.43 6.17 -2.35
CA LEU A 22 23.91 7.03 -3.42
C LEU A 22 24.17 8.47 -2.98
N CYS A 23 23.43 8.97 -1.98
CA CYS A 23 23.63 10.31 -1.45
C CYS A 23 24.97 10.50 -0.71
N TYR A 24 25.62 9.43 -0.28
CA TYR A 24 26.78 9.47 0.61
C TYR A 24 27.95 8.60 0.10
N SER A 25 27.82 8.03 -1.09
CA SER A 25 28.85 7.16 -1.69
C SER A 25 29.53 7.87 -2.85
N ASP A 26 30.83 7.69 -2.94
CA ASP A 26 31.65 8.03 -4.09
C ASP A 26 31.85 6.86 -5.07
N THR A 27 31.28 5.70 -4.73
CA THR A 27 31.31 4.48 -5.55
C THR A 27 30.33 4.65 -6.73
N ASP A 28 30.70 4.08 -7.89
CA ASP A 28 29.79 4.07 -9.03
C ASP A 28 28.50 3.29 -8.74
N VAL A 29 27.44 3.60 -9.48
CA VAL A 29 26.08 3.13 -9.23
C VAL A 29 25.97 1.59 -9.33
N GLU A 30 26.65 0.98 -10.30
CA GLU A 30 26.56 -0.46 -10.54
C GLU A 30 27.28 -1.22 -9.43
N ALA A 31 28.51 -0.80 -9.09
CA ALA A 31 29.28 -1.40 -8.00
C ALA A 31 28.57 -1.22 -6.64
N LEU A 32 27.95 -0.08 -6.40
CA LEU A 32 27.16 0.16 -5.20
C LEU A 32 26.00 -0.83 -5.11
N ARG A 33 25.23 -0.97 -6.17
CA ARG A 33 24.08 -1.88 -6.25
C ARG A 33 24.48 -3.33 -5.98
N GLU A 34 25.57 -3.80 -6.60
CA GLU A 34 26.06 -5.17 -6.43
C GLU A 34 26.59 -5.44 -5.01
N SER A 35 27.04 -4.41 -4.30
CA SER A 35 27.59 -4.53 -2.95
C SER A 35 26.53 -4.74 -1.85
N ILE A 36 25.24 -4.52 -2.17
CA ILE A 36 24.16 -4.54 -1.19
C ILE A 36 23.48 -5.91 -1.18
N SER A 37 23.84 -6.75 -0.19
CA SER A 37 23.10 -7.99 0.07
C SER A 37 21.72 -7.70 0.69
N GLN A 38 20.81 -8.68 0.58
CA GLN A 38 19.45 -8.56 1.16
C GLN A 38 19.51 -8.27 2.66
N GLU A 39 20.30 -9.01 3.41
CA GLU A 39 20.45 -8.83 4.86
C GLU A 39 20.93 -7.42 5.24
N LYS A 40 21.94 -6.90 4.51
CA LYS A 40 22.43 -5.53 4.73
C LYS A 40 21.38 -4.48 4.38
N ALA A 41 20.57 -4.75 3.35
CA ALA A 41 19.50 -3.86 2.95
C ALA A 41 18.42 -3.78 4.03
N GLU A 42 17.98 -4.90 4.56
CA GLU A 42 16.98 -4.97 5.63
C GLU A 42 17.43 -4.20 6.89
N GLN A 43 18.66 -4.47 7.37
CA GLN A 43 19.22 -3.76 8.51
C GLN A 43 19.33 -2.25 8.26
N PHE A 44 19.66 -1.85 7.04
CA PHE A 44 19.77 -0.44 6.69
C PHE A 44 18.41 0.25 6.64
N VAL A 45 17.39 -0.42 6.12
CA VAL A 45 16.01 0.10 6.10
C VAL A 45 15.47 0.26 7.53
N GLU A 46 15.70 -0.72 8.40
CA GLU A 46 15.33 -0.60 9.82
C GLU A 46 16.01 0.59 10.50
N MET A 47 17.28 0.82 10.22
CA MET A 47 18.01 1.97 10.74
C MET A 47 17.42 3.29 10.23
N LEU A 48 17.10 3.40 8.93
CA LEU A 48 16.46 4.58 8.35
C LEU A 48 15.11 4.88 9.00
N ALA A 49 14.30 3.84 9.20
CA ALA A 49 13.01 3.94 9.88
C ALA A 49 13.16 4.42 11.34
N GLY A 50 14.17 3.92 12.05
CA GLY A 50 14.49 4.34 13.41
C GLY A 50 14.89 5.82 13.52
N PHE A 51 15.47 6.40 12.47
CA PHE A 51 15.81 7.83 12.39
C PHE A 51 14.69 8.72 11.83
N GLY A 52 13.57 8.13 11.39
CA GLY A 52 12.48 8.86 10.75
C GLY A 52 12.85 9.38 9.34
N HIS A 53 13.82 8.75 8.67
CA HIS A 53 14.21 9.07 7.30
C HIS A 53 13.28 8.36 6.30
N GLU A 54 12.15 8.96 6.00
CA GLU A 54 11.10 8.35 5.17
C GLU A 54 11.31 8.53 3.66
N SER A 55 12.03 9.58 3.22
CA SER A 55 12.17 9.89 1.80
C SER A 55 12.79 8.77 0.94
N PRO A 56 13.77 7.95 1.40
CA PRO A 56 14.27 6.84 0.59
C PRO A 56 13.23 5.73 0.36
N VAL A 57 12.23 5.61 1.23
CA VAL A 57 11.15 4.61 1.09
C VAL A 57 10.23 4.94 -0.09
N GLU A 58 10.16 6.20 -0.54
CA GLU A 58 9.37 6.63 -1.68
C GLU A 58 9.87 6.08 -3.03
N HIS A 59 11.09 5.50 -3.07
CA HIS A 59 11.62 4.81 -4.26
C HIS A 59 10.96 3.48 -4.55
N VAL A 60 10.11 2.97 -3.65
CA VAL A 60 9.39 1.70 -3.85
C VAL A 60 7.90 1.92 -3.88
N THR A 61 7.22 1.07 -4.64
CA THR A 61 5.77 1.10 -4.81
C THR A 61 5.17 -0.28 -4.61
N PHE A 62 3.94 -0.28 -4.09
CA PHE A 62 3.11 -1.47 -3.97
C PHE A 62 1.73 -1.17 -4.56
N THR A 63 1.24 -2.06 -5.40
CA THR A 63 -0.10 -1.94 -6.00
C THR A 63 -1.01 -3.01 -5.41
N PHE A 64 -2.09 -2.58 -4.78
CA PHE A 64 -3.07 -3.47 -4.16
C PHE A 64 -4.42 -3.41 -4.87
N GLY A 65 -5.05 -4.57 -5.05
CA GLY A 65 -6.47 -4.69 -5.34
C GLY A 65 -7.25 -4.85 -4.02
N ILE A 66 -8.27 -4.03 -3.81
CA ILE A 66 -9.09 -4.04 -2.59
C ILE A 66 -10.56 -4.18 -2.98
N GLU A 67 -11.25 -5.16 -2.40
CA GLU A 67 -12.68 -5.38 -2.62
C GLU A 67 -13.43 -5.67 -1.32
N GLY A 68 -14.75 -5.55 -1.35
CA GLY A 68 -15.60 -5.76 -0.17
C GLY A 68 -15.43 -4.66 0.88
N VAL A 69 -15.29 -3.41 0.44
CA VAL A 69 -15.20 -2.22 1.29
C VAL A 69 -16.36 -1.27 1.03
N SER A 70 -16.74 -0.49 2.04
CA SER A 70 -17.80 0.49 1.93
C SER A 70 -17.40 1.75 1.14
N ARG A 71 -18.36 2.50 0.65
CA ARG A 71 -18.13 3.84 0.07
C ARG A 71 -17.58 4.83 1.09
N SER A 72 -17.94 4.69 2.35
CA SER A 72 -17.36 5.50 3.44
C SER A 72 -15.87 5.26 3.59
N PHE A 73 -15.41 3.98 3.56
CA PHE A 73 -14.00 3.65 3.54
C PHE A 73 -13.31 4.27 2.34
N LEU A 74 -13.88 4.13 1.14
CA LEU A 74 -13.33 4.69 -0.08
C LEU A 74 -13.13 6.21 0.02
N ALA A 75 -14.13 6.94 0.54
CA ALA A 75 -14.08 8.39 0.69
C ALA A 75 -12.96 8.84 1.65
N GLN A 76 -12.54 7.99 2.58
CA GLN A 76 -11.45 8.27 3.51
C GLN A 76 -10.09 7.85 2.93
N VAL A 77 -9.97 6.63 2.40
CA VAL A 77 -8.68 6.12 1.90
C VAL A 77 -8.14 6.93 0.74
N THR A 78 -9.01 7.43 -0.15
CA THR A 78 -8.59 8.25 -1.30
C THR A 78 -8.09 9.65 -0.93
N ARG A 79 -8.14 10.04 0.33
CA ARG A 79 -7.55 11.28 0.85
C ARG A 79 -6.07 11.14 1.21
N HIS A 80 -5.56 9.94 1.34
CA HIS A 80 -4.14 9.73 1.63
C HIS A 80 -3.28 10.24 0.48
N ARG A 81 -2.20 10.95 0.85
CA ARG A 81 -1.19 11.48 -0.09
C ARG A 81 -0.12 10.44 -0.33
N ILE A 82 0.65 10.64 -1.41
CA ILE A 82 1.70 9.70 -1.87
C ILE A 82 1.08 8.34 -2.21
N ALA A 83 -0.12 8.39 -2.78
CA ALA A 83 -0.85 7.23 -3.28
C ALA A 83 -1.71 7.64 -4.48
N SER A 84 -1.92 6.71 -5.40
CA SER A 84 -2.83 6.84 -6.55
C SER A 84 -3.93 5.81 -6.45
N PHE A 85 -5.15 6.20 -6.83
CA PHE A 85 -6.33 5.37 -6.68
C PHE A 85 -7.09 5.23 -7.99
N SER A 86 -7.37 3.98 -8.38
CA SER A 86 -8.35 3.66 -9.42
C SER A 86 -9.57 3.05 -8.77
N VAL A 87 -10.72 3.66 -8.97
CA VAL A 87 -11.95 3.29 -8.29
C VAL A 87 -13.00 2.86 -9.29
N GLN A 88 -13.68 1.75 -9.02
CA GLN A 88 -14.78 1.28 -9.84
C GLN A 88 -15.88 2.36 -9.92
N SER A 89 -16.20 2.77 -11.15
CA SER A 89 -17.21 3.79 -11.42
C SER A 89 -18.60 3.19 -11.37
N GLN A 90 -19.49 3.77 -10.55
CA GLN A 90 -20.91 3.42 -10.52
C GLN A 90 -21.66 3.93 -11.75
N ARG A 91 -21.07 4.79 -12.58
CA ARG A 91 -21.69 5.28 -13.82
C ARG A 91 -21.47 4.35 -15.01
N TYR A 92 -20.35 3.61 -15.01
CA TYR A 92 -19.95 2.74 -16.12
C TYR A 92 -20.17 1.26 -15.85
N VAL A 93 -20.21 0.88 -14.58
CA VAL A 93 -20.46 -0.51 -14.19
C VAL A 93 -21.89 -0.64 -13.72
N ARG A 94 -22.72 -1.32 -14.55
CA ARG A 94 -24.09 -1.68 -14.17
C ARG A 94 -24.03 -2.77 -13.12
N GLN A 95 -24.69 -2.55 -12.01
CA GLN A 95 -24.80 -3.52 -10.92
C GLN A 95 -26.24 -4.00 -10.82
N ASP A 96 -26.55 -5.07 -11.54
CA ASP A 96 -27.89 -5.70 -11.47
C ASP A 96 -28.11 -6.42 -10.14
N HIS A 97 -27.02 -6.84 -9.49
CA HIS A 97 -26.97 -7.40 -8.12
C HIS A 97 -25.77 -6.80 -7.40
N PHE A 98 -26.01 -5.85 -6.51
CA PHE A 98 -24.91 -5.33 -5.69
C PHE A 98 -24.98 -5.85 -4.26
N VAL A 99 -23.83 -6.24 -3.75
CA VAL A 99 -23.66 -6.61 -2.35
C VAL A 99 -23.15 -5.36 -1.62
N PHE A 100 -23.97 -4.81 -0.75
CA PHE A 100 -23.52 -3.73 0.13
C PHE A 100 -22.78 -4.29 1.35
N VAL A 101 -21.89 -3.50 1.89
CA VAL A 101 -21.08 -3.90 3.03
C VAL A 101 -21.83 -3.55 4.32
N THR A 102 -22.28 -4.56 5.03
CA THR A 102 -22.88 -4.39 6.36
C THR A 102 -21.75 -4.23 7.38
N PRO A 103 -21.73 -3.14 8.17
CA PRO A 103 -20.78 -2.98 9.26
C PRO A 103 -20.88 -4.12 10.28
N PRO A 104 -19.75 -4.63 10.82
CA PRO A 104 -19.75 -5.76 11.74
C PRO A 104 -20.63 -5.52 12.99
N ALA A 105 -20.67 -4.31 13.50
CA ALA A 105 -21.52 -3.95 14.65
C ALA A 105 -23.03 -4.07 14.33
N ILE A 106 -23.45 -3.76 13.10
CA ILE A 106 -24.83 -3.93 12.65
C ILE A 106 -25.13 -5.41 12.40
N ALA A 107 -24.20 -6.13 11.76
CA ALA A 107 -24.36 -7.55 11.49
C ALA A 107 -24.46 -8.41 12.77
N ALA A 108 -23.90 -7.95 13.88
CA ALA A 108 -23.95 -8.64 15.17
C ALA A 108 -25.29 -8.48 15.90
N ASP A 109 -26.14 -7.55 15.50
CA ASP A 109 -27.45 -7.26 16.14
C ASP A 109 -28.57 -7.52 15.13
N PRO A 110 -29.45 -8.53 15.36
CA PRO A 110 -30.51 -8.88 14.44
C PRO A 110 -31.55 -7.76 14.20
N GLU A 111 -31.84 -6.90 15.20
CA GLU A 111 -32.75 -5.81 15.05
C GLU A 111 -32.16 -4.68 14.20
N LEU A 112 -30.88 -4.34 14.44
CA LEU A 112 -30.15 -3.38 13.64
C LEU A 112 -29.96 -3.87 12.20
N LEU A 113 -29.64 -5.15 12.02
CA LEU A 113 -29.50 -5.75 10.68
C LEU A 113 -30.80 -5.64 9.87
N LYS A 114 -31.92 -6.01 10.47
CA LYS A 114 -33.23 -5.91 9.83
C LYS A 114 -33.62 -4.47 9.47
N ALA A 115 -33.22 -3.50 10.27
CA ALA A 115 -33.47 -2.08 9.97
C ALA A 115 -32.52 -1.52 8.90
N TYR A 116 -31.36 -2.14 8.72
CA TYR A 116 -30.34 -1.73 7.75
C TYR A 116 -30.60 -2.27 6.33
N GLU A 117 -31.20 -3.45 6.20
CA GLU A 117 -31.60 -4.10 4.94
C GLU A 117 -32.93 -3.50 4.38
#